data_8e623ed78b75849cdaee67840836c531
#
_entry.id   8e623ed78b75849cdaee67840836c531
#
_cell.length_a   1.000
_cell.length_b   1.000
_cell.length_c   1.000
_cell.angle_alpha   90.00
_cell.angle_beta   90.00
_cell.angle_gamma   90.00
#
_symmetry.space_group_name_H-M   'P 1'
#
loop_
_entity.id
_entity.type
_entity.pdbx_description
1 polymer ?
#
loop_
_entity_poly.entity_id
_entity_poly.type
_entity_poly.pdbx_seq_one_letter_code
_entity_poly.pdbx_strand_id
1 'polypeptide(L)'
;MSKTEYKSTNQLMRHLWDNGIDISGKLQKQQLINTGYFHGYKGYRFFGESYNKIPFISYKEINATIQHDTKLKSLLYGKMMFIETAFKNIALNTIMEEIGSSSIYDMYDKVVSSYKNSEELSEDIKKKLQANKLNLQGSIQNSIAAAYRRDNPKITHFYNTVNYNEVPIWAVFEILTMG
;
A
#
# COMPACT_ATOMS: atom_id res chain seq x y z
N MET A 1 -32.78 -11.96 -0.96
CA MET A 1 -31.35 -11.97 -0.54
C MET A 1 -30.91 -13.42 -0.44
N SER A 2 -30.04 -13.88 -1.35
CA SER A 2 -29.48 -15.23 -1.31
C SER A 2 -28.55 -15.32 -0.10
N LYS A 3 -28.84 -16.20 0.85
CA LYS A 3 -27.94 -16.54 1.95
C LYS A 3 -26.63 -17.05 1.32
N THR A 4 -25.52 -16.36 1.58
CA THR A 4 -24.17 -16.82 1.23
C THR A 4 -23.88 -18.07 2.07
N GLU A 5 -24.08 -19.23 1.49
CA GLU A 5 -23.88 -20.52 2.15
C GLU A 5 -22.35 -20.79 2.26
N TYR A 6 -21.92 -21.17 3.46
CA TYR A 6 -20.54 -21.61 3.67
C TYR A 6 -20.26 -22.88 2.85
N LYS A 7 -19.16 -22.90 2.12
CA LYS A 7 -18.72 -24.08 1.36
C LYS A 7 -17.45 -24.67 1.97
N SER A 8 -17.50 -25.94 2.32
CA SER A 8 -16.31 -26.70 2.72
C SER A 8 -15.32 -26.82 1.56
N THR A 9 -14.06 -27.16 1.83
CA THR A 9 -13.04 -27.35 0.78
C THR A 9 -13.47 -28.38 -0.27
N ASN A 10 -14.12 -29.47 0.15
CA ASN A 10 -14.62 -30.49 -0.79
C ASN A 10 -15.73 -29.94 -1.69
N GLN A 11 -16.63 -29.11 -1.15
CA GLN A 11 -17.67 -28.43 -1.94
C GLN A 11 -17.07 -27.40 -2.89
N LEU A 12 -15.98 -26.72 -2.50
CA LEU A 12 -15.24 -25.82 -3.39
C LEU A 12 -14.52 -26.57 -4.51
N MET A 13 -13.93 -27.74 -4.23
CA MET A 13 -13.35 -28.61 -5.27
C MET A 13 -14.41 -29.05 -6.26
N ARG A 14 -15.56 -29.52 -5.76
CA ARG A 14 -16.68 -29.90 -6.61
C ARG A 14 -17.19 -28.74 -7.46
N HIS A 15 -17.30 -27.55 -6.86
CA HIS A 15 -17.69 -26.34 -7.59
C HIS A 15 -16.67 -25.96 -8.70
N LEU A 16 -15.38 -26.15 -8.47
CA LEU A 16 -14.35 -25.96 -9.52
C LEU A 16 -14.53 -26.96 -10.64
N TRP A 17 -14.74 -28.24 -10.31
CA TRP A 17 -15.02 -29.29 -11.28
C TRP A 17 -16.24 -28.99 -12.13
N ASP A 18 -17.36 -28.62 -11.50
CA ASP A 18 -18.61 -28.23 -12.17
C ASP A 18 -18.43 -27.01 -13.10
N ASN A 19 -17.38 -26.19 -12.88
CA ASN A 19 -17.00 -25.07 -13.74
C ASN A 19 -15.92 -25.43 -14.79
N GLY A 20 -15.65 -26.70 -15.01
CA GLY A 20 -14.71 -27.20 -16.03
C GLY A 20 -13.24 -27.15 -15.62
N ILE A 21 -12.94 -27.02 -14.33
CA ILE A 21 -11.57 -27.06 -13.82
C ILE A 21 -11.29 -28.44 -13.25
N ASP A 22 -10.43 -29.20 -13.89
CA ASP A 22 -9.98 -30.49 -13.36
C ASP A 22 -9.22 -30.29 -12.05
N ILE A 23 -9.75 -30.84 -10.97
CA ILE A 23 -9.19 -30.75 -9.63
C ILE A 23 -9.49 -32.04 -8.87
N SER A 24 -8.45 -32.77 -8.44
CA SER A 24 -8.59 -34.04 -7.75
C SER A 24 -7.43 -34.32 -6.79
N GLY A 25 -7.67 -35.26 -5.86
CA GLY A 25 -6.63 -35.76 -4.96
C GLY A 25 -6.26 -34.85 -3.79
N LYS A 26 -5.48 -35.42 -2.87
CA LYS A 26 -5.08 -34.77 -1.62
C LYS A 26 -4.16 -33.56 -1.84
N LEU A 27 -3.27 -33.65 -2.83
CA LEU A 27 -2.29 -32.58 -3.12
C LEU A 27 -3.00 -31.29 -3.56
N GLN A 28 -3.91 -31.37 -4.55
CA GLN A 28 -4.63 -30.22 -5.05
C GLN A 28 -5.59 -29.65 -4.02
N LYS A 29 -6.19 -30.52 -3.19
CA LYS A 29 -6.97 -30.08 -2.04
C LYS A 29 -6.14 -29.24 -1.07
N GLN A 30 -4.92 -29.68 -0.73
CA GLN A 30 -4.04 -28.92 0.15
C GLN A 30 -3.56 -27.62 -0.51
N GLN A 31 -3.27 -27.63 -1.80
CA GLN A 31 -2.96 -26.41 -2.55
C GLN A 31 -4.12 -25.41 -2.52
N LEU A 32 -5.35 -25.86 -2.72
CA LEU A 32 -6.55 -25.01 -2.62
C LEU A 32 -6.73 -24.42 -1.21
N ILE A 33 -6.43 -25.19 -0.16
CA ILE A 33 -6.47 -24.69 1.22
C ILE A 33 -5.41 -23.60 1.41
N ASN A 34 -4.17 -23.83 0.96
CA ASN A 34 -3.05 -22.92 1.18
C ASN A 34 -3.20 -21.61 0.39
N THR A 35 -3.69 -21.67 -0.83
CA THR A 35 -3.87 -20.48 -1.69
C THR A 35 -5.22 -19.80 -1.51
N GLY A 36 -6.20 -20.52 -0.99
CA GLY A 36 -7.58 -20.08 -0.85
C GLY A 36 -8.33 -19.99 -2.19
N TYR A 37 -9.64 -20.19 -2.12
CA TYR A 37 -10.51 -20.12 -3.29
C TYR A 37 -10.60 -18.69 -3.87
N PHE A 38 -10.71 -17.69 -3.01
CA PHE A 38 -10.90 -16.29 -3.42
C PHE A 38 -9.59 -15.66 -3.89
N HIS A 39 -8.51 -15.80 -3.12
CA HIS A 39 -7.19 -15.25 -3.47
C HIS A 39 -6.49 -16.06 -4.56
N GLY A 40 -6.71 -17.39 -4.57
CA GLY A 40 -6.22 -18.27 -5.60
C GLY A 40 -7.05 -18.22 -6.87
N TYR A 41 -8.01 -19.14 -7.03
CA TYR A 41 -8.76 -19.29 -8.29
C TYR A 41 -9.48 -18.03 -8.75
N LYS A 42 -10.25 -17.38 -7.87
CA LYS A 42 -10.99 -16.17 -8.28
C LYS A 42 -10.07 -14.99 -8.58
N GLY A 43 -8.98 -14.86 -7.83
CA GLY A 43 -7.99 -13.78 -8.05
C GLY A 43 -7.27 -13.88 -9.39
N TYR A 44 -7.04 -15.09 -9.88
CA TYR A 44 -6.33 -15.33 -11.14
C TYR A 44 -7.27 -15.69 -12.33
N ARG A 45 -8.58 -15.70 -12.09
CA ARG A 45 -9.56 -16.12 -13.12
C ARG A 45 -9.68 -15.16 -14.28
N PHE A 46 -9.37 -13.89 -14.09
CA PHE A 46 -9.52 -12.84 -15.09
C PHE A 46 -8.20 -12.10 -15.28
N PHE A 47 -7.98 -11.61 -16.50
CA PHE A 47 -6.87 -10.74 -16.82
C PHE A 47 -7.38 -9.31 -17.09
N GLY A 48 -7.09 -8.39 -16.16
CA GLY A 48 -7.57 -7.02 -16.20
C GLY A 48 -9.08 -6.93 -15.96
N GLU A 49 -9.87 -7.04 -17.01
CA GLU A 49 -11.31 -6.87 -16.98
C GLU A 49 -12.08 -8.17 -16.73
N SER A 50 -13.31 -8.07 -16.18
CA SER A 50 -14.14 -9.22 -15.80
C SER A 50 -14.59 -10.10 -16.96
N TYR A 51 -14.53 -9.59 -18.21
CA TYR A 51 -14.85 -10.36 -19.42
C TYR A 51 -13.65 -11.13 -19.97
N ASN A 52 -12.41 -10.79 -19.60
CA ASN A 52 -11.19 -11.47 -20.02
C ASN A 52 -10.89 -12.68 -19.13
N LYS A 53 -11.75 -13.69 -19.21
CA LYS A 53 -11.57 -14.93 -18.46
C LYS A 53 -10.39 -15.73 -19.00
N ILE A 54 -9.44 -16.10 -18.14
CA ILE A 54 -8.35 -17.01 -18.49
C ILE A 54 -8.92 -18.44 -18.60
N PRO A 55 -8.71 -19.15 -19.72
CA PRO A 55 -9.31 -20.46 -19.98
C PRO A 55 -8.55 -21.59 -19.28
N PHE A 56 -8.43 -21.54 -17.95
CA PHE A 56 -7.86 -22.65 -17.20
C PHE A 56 -8.73 -23.89 -17.35
N ILE A 57 -8.10 -25.04 -17.62
CA ILE A 57 -8.71 -26.36 -17.71
C ILE A 57 -8.39 -27.24 -16.49
N SER A 58 -7.34 -26.91 -15.74
CA SER A 58 -6.93 -27.67 -14.55
C SER A 58 -6.49 -26.76 -13.39
N TYR A 59 -6.65 -27.26 -12.18
CA TYR A 59 -6.13 -26.57 -10.98
C TYR A 59 -4.59 -26.54 -10.95
N LYS A 60 -3.94 -27.45 -11.66
CA LYS A 60 -2.48 -27.47 -11.81
C LYS A 60 -1.98 -26.21 -12.54
N GLU A 61 -2.69 -25.77 -13.58
CA GLU A 61 -2.35 -24.52 -14.28
C GLU A 61 -2.54 -23.29 -13.41
N ILE A 62 -3.65 -23.24 -12.66
CA ILE A 62 -3.91 -22.16 -11.72
C ILE A 62 -2.78 -22.09 -10.68
N ASN A 63 -2.44 -23.24 -10.09
CA ASN A 63 -1.37 -23.29 -9.09
C ASN A 63 0.00 -22.91 -9.70
N ALA A 64 0.31 -23.32 -10.92
CA ALA A 64 1.52 -22.91 -11.62
C ALA A 64 1.59 -21.40 -11.83
N THR A 65 0.48 -20.77 -12.20
CA THR A 65 0.37 -19.31 -12.34
C THR A 65 0.59 -18.60 -11.01
N ILE A 66 -0.03 -19.09 -9.93
CA ILE A 66 0.16 -18.56 -8.56
C ILE A 66 1.62 -18.68 -8.12
N GLN A 67 2.26 -19.82 -8.37
CA GLN A 67 3.66 -20.04 -8.02
C GLN A 67 4.60 -19.12 -8.82
N HIS A 68 4.33 -18.91 -10.10
CA HIS A 68 5.07 -17.98 -10.95
C HIS A 68 4.95 -16.54 -10.43
N ASP A 69 3.73 -16.08 -10.15
CA ASP A 69 3.47 -14.74 -9.60
C ASP A 69 4.16 -14.54 -8.23
N THR A 70 4.09 -15.56 -7.36
CA THR A 70 4.77 -15.53 -6.06
C THR A 70 6.29 -15.41 -6.20
N LYS A 71 6.89 -16.14 -7.15
CA LYS A 71 8.33 -16.03 -7.43
C LYS A 71 8.69 -14.65 -7.99
N LEU A 72 7.88 -14.12 -8.90
CA LEU A 72 8.09 -12.79 -9.46
C LEU A 72 8.00 -11.71 -8.37
N LYS A 73 6.98 -11.76 -7.53
CA LYS A 73 6.83 -10.86 -6.37
C LYS A 73 8.02 -10.96 -5.42
N SER A 74 8.49 -12.16 -5.13
CA SER A 74 9.66 -12.38 -4.28
C SER A 74 10.94 -11.74 -4.84
N LEU A 75 11.15 -11.81 -6.16
CA LEU A 75 12.29 -11.18 -6.82
C LEU A 75 12.21 -9.65 -6.83
N LEU A 76 11.01 -9.10 -6.98
CA LEU A 76 10.79 -7.66 -7.08
C LEU A 76 10.71 -6.97 -5.72
N TYR A 77 10.20 -7.65 -4.70
CA TYR A 77 9.91 -7.04 -3.40
C TYR A 77 11.12 -6.33 -2.77
N GLY A 78 12.27 -7.00 -2.72
CA GLY A 78 13.49 -6.42 -2.16
C GLY A 78 13.97 -5.18 -2.92
N LYS A 79 13.81 -5.18 -4.26
CA LYS A 79 14.17 -4.03 -5.10
C LYS A 79 13.21 -2.86 -4.89
N MET A 80 11.92 -3.14 -4.77
CA MET A 80 10.90 -2.11 -4.50
C MET A 80 11.13 -1.45 -3.13
N MET A 81 11.41 -2.24 -2.09
CA MET A 81 11.74 -1.72 -0.76
C MET A 81 13.01 -0.86 -0.77
N PHE A 82 14.04 -1.27 -1.52
CA PHE A 82 15.25 -0.45 -1.68
C PHE A 82 14.95 0.87 -2.38
N ILE A 83 14.19 0.85 -3.48
CA ILE A 83 13.80 2.06 -4.23
C ILE A 83 12.96 2.98 -3.33
N GLU A 84 11.98 2.44 -2.60
CA GLU A 84 11.17 3.20 -1.65
C GLU A 84 12.04 3.93 -0.62
N THR A 85 12.98 3.20 -0.01
CA THR A 85 13.90 3.77 0.98
C THR A 85 14.80 4.85 0.36
N ALA A 86 15.32 4.60 -0.84
CA ALA A 86 16.17 5.57 -1.55
C ALA A 86 15.40 6.86 -1.87
N PHE A 87 14.16 6.76 -2.37
CA PHE A 87 13.32 7.92 -2.63
C PHE A 87 13.00 8.71 -1.37
N LYS A 88 12.67 8.03 -0.28
CA LYS A 88 12.42 8.69 1.02
C LYS A 88 13.65 9.47 1.48
N ASN A 89 14.83 8.87 1.43
CA ASN A 89 16.05 9.51 1.87
C ASN A 89 16.42 10.70 0.97
N ILE A 90 16.31 10.57 -0.34
CA ILE A 90 16.57 11.67 -1.28
C ILE A 90 15.59 12.82 -1.02
N ALA A 91 14.29 12.53 -0.93
CA ALA A 91 13.28 13.55 -0.67
C ALA A 91 13.51 14.24 0.67
N LEU A 92 13.79 13.48 1.73
CA LEU A 92 14.07 14.01 3.05
C LEU A 92 15.30 14.93 3.04
N ASN A 93 16.41 14.48 2.45
CA ASN A 93 17.63 15.29 2.36
C ASN A 93 17.40 16.59 1.59
N THR A 94 16.74 16.51 0.41
CA THR A 94 16.44 17.69 -0.39
C THR A 94 15.57 18.70 0.38
N ILE A 95 14.56 18.22 1.09
CA ILE A 95 13.68 19.09 1.88
C ILE A 95 14.48 19.72 3.04
N MET A 96 15.27 18.93 3.77
CA MET A 96 16.04 19.44 4.91
C MET A 96 17.12 20.44 4.47
N GLU A 97 17.75 20.24 3.33
CA GLU A 97 18.69 21.21 2.75
C GLU A 97 17.99 22.52 2.39
N GLU A 98 16.81 22.46 1.77
CA GLU A 98 16.04 23.64 1.37
C GLU A 98 15.53 24.45 2.58
N ILE A 99 15.05 23.77 3.63
CA ILE A 99 14.49 24.44 4.81
C ILE A 99 15.55 24.84 5.84
N GLY A 100 16.69 24.16 5.88
CA GLY A 100 17.74 24.36 6.87
C GLY A 100 17.33 23.96 8.30
N SER A 101 16.31 23.13 8.45
CA SER A 101 15.79 22.66 9.75
C SER A 101 15.16 21.27 9.66
N SER A 102 14.82 20.68 10.81
CA SER A 102 14.05 19.42 10.86
C SER A 102 12.55 19.64 11.19
N SER A 103 12.11 20.91 11.23
CA SER A 103 10.72 21.25 11.55
C SER A 103 9.78 20.94 10.38
N ILE A 104 8.69 20.24 10.68
CA ILE A 104 7.64 19.99 9.71
C ILE A 104 6.88 21.26 9.33
N TYR A 105 6.80 22.25 10.25
CA TYR A 105 6.16 23.53 9.99
C TYR A 105 6.98 24.35 8.97
N ASP A 106 8.32 24.33 9.09
CA ASP A 106 9.21 24.98 8.13
C ASP A 106 9.05 24.38 6.73
N MET A 107 8.89 23.06 6.63
CA MET A 107 8.56 22.41 5.35
C MET A 107 7.25 22.94 4.76
N TYR A 108 6.19 23.04 5.58
CA TYR A 108 4.92 23.57 5.09
C TYR A 108 4.99 25.02 4.64
N ASP A 109 5.80 25.83 5.29
CA ASP A 109 5.86 27.26 5.01
C ASP A 109 6.87 27.59 3.91
N LYS A 110 8.04 26.97 3.89
CA LYS A 110 9.09 27.29 2.90
C LYS A 110 8.92 26.50 1.61
N VAL A 111 8.66 25.20 1.68
CA VAL A 111 8.58 24.31 0.50
C VAL A 111 7.16 24.22 -0.03
N VAL A 112 6.23 23.73 0.78
CA VAL A 112 4.86 23.42 0.31
C VAL A 112 4.04 24.68 0.03
N SER A 113 4.41 25.82 0.59
CA SER A 113 3.73 27.11 0.37
C SER A 113 4.45 28.04 -0.60
N SER A 114 5.54 27.63 -1.23
CA SER A 114 6.32 28.45 -2.17
C SER A 114 5.50 29.03 -3.32
N TYR A 115 4.44 28.33 -3.75
CA TYR A 115 3.51 28.80 -4.79
C TYR A 115 2.81 30.13 -4.47
N LYS A 116 2.70 30.51 -3.19
CA LYS A 116 2.05 31.80 -2.79
C LYS A 116 2.77 33.00 -3.32
N ASN A 117 4.08 32.90 -3.46
CA ASN A 117 4.97 33.98 -3.92
C ASN A 117 5.13 34.01 -5.44
N SER A 118 4.53 33.07 -6.17
CA SER A 118 4.60 33.05 -7.62
C SER A 118 3.57 34.02 -8.24
N GLU A 119 4.03 35.01 -8.96
CA GLU A 119 3.20 35.95 -9.72
C GLU A 119 2.61 35.32 -11.00
N GLU A 120 3.22 34.25 -11.49
CA GLU A 120 2.83 33.56 -12.73
C GLU A 120 1.63 32.63 -12.58
N LEU A 121 1.25 32.27 -11.34
CA LEU A 121 0.17 31.32 -11.09
C LEU A 121 -1.20 32.01 -10.98
N SER A 122 -2.18 31.49 -11.70
CA SER A 122 -3.57 31.95 -11.57
C SER A 122 -4.15 31.63 -10.18
N GLU A 123 -5.13 32.40 -9.76
CA GLU A 123 -5.81 32.21 -8.46
C GLU A 123 -6.46 30.83 -8.32
N ASP A 124 -6.97 30.24 -9.40
CA ASP A 124 -7.53 28.89 -9.39
C ASP A 124 -6.46 27.83 -9.11
N ILE A 125 -5.27 28.00 -9.69
CA ILE A 125 -4.12 27.09 -9.42
C ILE A 125 -3.67 27.26 -7.97
N LYS A 126 -3.53 28.50 -7.47
CA LYS A 126 -3.16 28.75 -6.07
C LYS A 126 -4.16 28.12 -5.11
N LYS A 127 -5.48 28.23 -5.39
CA LYS A 127 -6.52 27.59 -4.59
C LYS A 127 -6.39 26.07 -4.58
N LYS A 128 -6.10 25.45 -5.72
CA LYS A 128 -5.87 24.01 -5.83
C LYS A 128 -4.64 23.57 -5.03
N LEU A 129 -3.54 24.32 -5.12
CA LEU A 129 -2.32 24.03 -4.36
C LEU A 129 -2.52 24.20 -2.85
N GLN A 130 -3.31 25.21 -2.43
CA GLN A 130 -3.71 25.36 -1.03
C GLN A 130 -4.53 24.15 -0.53
N ALA A 131 -5.45 23.64 -1.33
CA ALA A 131 -6.21 22.44 -0.99
C ALA A 131 -5.30 21.21 -0.86
N ASN A 132 -4.33 21.05 -1.75
CA ASN A 132 -3.34 19.97 -1.69
C ASN A 132 -2.46 20.08 -0.43
N LYS A 133 -2.04 21.31 -0.04
CA LYS A 133 -1.32 21.56 1.21
C LYS A 133 -2.12 21.06 2.42
N LEU A 134 -3.40 21.45 2.51
CA LEU A 134 -4.28 21.05 3.61
C LEU A 134 -4.48 19.53 3.67
N ASN A 135 -4.65 18.89 2.52
CA ASN A 135 -4.76 17.43 2.43
C ASN A 135 -3.48 16.75 2.90
N LEU A 136 -2.31 17.25 2.50
CA LEU A 136 -1.01 16.73 2.94
C LEU A 136 -0.85 16.88 4.46
N GLN A 137 -1.16 18.05 5.02
CA GLN A 137 -1.12 18.29 6.47
C GLN A 137 -2.02 17.32 7.22
N GLY A 138 -3.27 17.15 6.77
CA GLY A 138 -4.23 16.20 7.37
C GLY A 138 -3.73 14.75 7.30
N SER A 139 -3.17 14.33 6.17
CA SER A 139 -2.62 12.98 5.98
C SER A 139 -1.43 12.70 6.93
N ILE A 140 -0.52 13.65 7.06
CA ILE A 140 0.63 13.54 7.96
C ILE A 140 0.17 13.49 9.42
N GLN A 141 -0.73 14.37 9.84
CA GLN A 141 -1.26 14.37 11.21
C GLN A 141 -2.00 13.06 11.54
N ASN A 142 -2.76 12.54 10.60
CA ASN A 142 -3.42 11.24 10.76
C ASN A 142 -2.41 10.09 10.91
N SER A 143 -1.31 10.13 10.17
CA SER A 143 -0.23 9.12 10.25
C SER A 143 0.48 9.19 11.59
N ILE A 144 0.81 10.40 12.09
CA ILE A 144 1.40 10.62 13.41
C ILE A 144 0.46 10.12 14.49
N ALA A 145 -0.82 10.50 14.45
CA ALA A 145 -1.82 10.08 15.42
C ALA A 145 -2.03 8.56 15.43
N ALA A 146 -2.01 7.92 14.26
CA ALA A 146 -2.10 6.47 14.14
C ALA A 146 -0.86 5.77 14.71
N ALA A 147 0.33 6.29 14.46
CA ALA A 147 1.58 5.77 15.01
C ALA A 147 1.63 5.93 16.53
N TYR A 148 1.21 7.09 17.06
CA TYR A 148 1.13 7.35 18.49
C TYR A 148 0.18 6.37 19.20
N ARG A 149 -1.02 6.15 18.65
CA ARG A 149 -2.01 5.20 19.21
C ARG A 149 -1.53 3.73 19.20
N ARG A 150 -0.55 3.39 18.38
CA ARG A 150 0.07 2.05 18.30
C ARG A 150 1.32 1.95 19.17
N ASP A 151 1.60 2.95 20.00
CA ASP A 151 2.81 3.04 20.83
C ASP A 151 4.10 2.90 20.02
N ASN A 152 4.11 3.44 18.77
CA ASN A 152 5.31 3.40 17.94
C ASN A 152 6.41 4.24 18.58
N PRO A 153 7.56 3.63 19.01
CA PRO A 153 8.60 4.32 19.73
C PRO A 153 9.24 5.48 18.96
N LYS A 154 9.20 5.43 17.60
CA LYS A 154 9.70 6.51 16.75
C LYS A 154 8.88 7.81 16.87
N ILE A 155 7.66 7.73 17.37
CA ILE A 155 6.74 8.88 17.53
C ILE A 155 6.48 9.17 19.01
N THR A 156 6.18 8.15 19.82
CA THR A 156 5.85 8.35 21.24
C THR A 156 6.99 9.01 22.02
N HIS A 157 8.25 8.74 21.61
CA HIS A 157 9.43 9.37 22.19
C HIS A 157 9.34 10.91 22.21
N PHE A 158 8.84 11.53 21.14
CA PHE A 158 8.76 12.99 21.03
C PHE A 158 7.67 13.61 21.91
N TYR A 159 6.63 12.85 22.23
CA TYR A 159 5.53 13.31 23.10
C TYR A 159 5.76 13.02 24.59
N ASN A 160 6.61 12.04 24.91
CA ASN A 160 6.89 11.63 26.28
C ASN A 160 8.07 12.39 26.92
N THR A 161 8.83 13.16 26.15
CA THR A 161 9.94 13.98 26.63
C THR A 161 9.46 15.41 26.87
N VAL A 162 9.73 15.95 28.05
CA VAL A 162 9.17 17.21 28.57
C VAL A 162 9.42 18.47 27.72
N ASN A 163 10.29 18.38 26.71
CA ASN A 163 10.71 19.52 25.87
C ASN A 163 10.41 19.38 24.37
N TYR A 164 9.74 18.33 23.93
CA TYR A 164 9.44 18.13 22.50
C TYR A 164 7.94 18.07 22.27
N ASN A 165 7.38 19.13 21.70
CA ASN A 165 5.97 19.19 21.26
C ASN A 165 5.82 18.97 19.75
N GLU A 166 6.91 18.66 19.05
CA GLU A 166 6.91 18.54 17.58
C GLU A 166 7.66 17.28 17.14
N VAL A 167 7.01 16.52 16.24
CA VAL A 167 7.65 15.38 15.60
C VAL A 167 8.50 15.91 14.43
N PRO A 168 9.81 15.67 14.42
CA PRO A 168 10.66 16.14 13.34
C PRO A 168 10.34 15.43 12.02
N ILE A 169 10.59 16.12 10.90
CA ILE A 169 10.26 15.63 9.56
C ILE A 169 10.86 14.27 9.25
N TRP A 170 12.09 13.99 9.69
CA TRP A 170 12.71 12.69 9.46
C TRP A 170 11.96 11.53 10.17
N ALA A 171 11.42 11.76 11.36
CA ALA A 171 10.61 10.76 12.07
C ALA A 171 9.26 10.53 11.38
N VAL A 172 8.69 11.58 10.78
CA VAL A 172 7.49 11.47 9.96
C VAL A 172 7.75 10.61 8.72
N PHE A 173 8.88 10.83 8.01
CA PHE A 173 9.25 10.03 6.84
C PHE A 173 9.43 8.54 7.16
N GLU A 174 9.87 8.21 8.38
CA GLU A 174 10.00 6.82 8.84
C GLU A 174 8.67 6.08 8.99
N ILE A 175 7.59 6.80 9.32
CA ILE A 175 6.26 6.20 9.49
C ILE A 175 5.38 6.28 8.24
N LEU A 176 5.75 7.11 7.26
CA LEU A 176 5.03 7.18 5.99
C LEU A 176 5.35 5.94 5.14
N THR A 177 4.31 5.26 4.68
CA THR A 177 4.41 4.22 3.66
C THR A 177 4.06 4.84 2.31
N MET A 178 4.82 4.50 1.28
CA MET A 178 4.39 4.75 -0.10
C MET A 178 3.33 3.67 -0.42
N GLY A 179 2.06 4.00 -0.11
CA GLY A 179 0.92 3.15 -0.36
C GLY A 179 0.47 3.15 -1.81
#